data_7978b4dc09384dbacb3cf52369c5841c
#
_entry.id   7978b4dc09384dbacb3cf52369c5841c
#
_cell.length_a   1.000
_cell.length_b   1.000
_cell.length_c   1.000
_cell.angle_alpha   90.00
_cell.angle_beta   90.00
_cell.angle_gamma   90.00
#
_symmetry.space_group_name_H-M   'P 1'
#
loop_
_entity.id
_entity.type
_entity.pdbx_description
1 polymer ?
#
loop_
_entity_poly.entity_id
_entity_poly.type
_entity_poly.pdbx_seq_one_letter_code
_entity_poly.pdbx_strand_id
1 'polypeptide(L)'
;MDGNESENQSKKRKIKYDIVVMVQGDEPMINSKMISDAIQPLLKNKKINITNLICPINNRKDFEDPNFIKVVHDKSYNALYFSRSIIPFTKFKKGGYIKKQVCVIPFRRNFLIKYNKMKPSKLEKIESIDMLRILENGHKVFLVNTKRFAHAVDTKKDLHKVEKYMRN
;
A
#
# COMPACT_ATOMS: atom_id res chain seq x y z
N MET A 1 37.27 10.93 6.01
CA MET A 1 37.36 11.01 4.53
C MET A 1 36.41 10.00 3.93
N ASP A 2 35.11 10.23 3.88
CA ASP A 2 34.14 9.31 3.19
C ASP A 2 32.78 9.96 2.86
N GLY A 3 32.82 11.30 2.63
CA GLY A 3 31.60 12.04 2.27
C GLY A 3 31.32 12.18 0.77
N ASN A 4 32.19 11.68 -0.12
CA ASN A 4 32.14 12.02 -1.55
C ASN A 4 31.64 10.91 -2.48
N GLU A 5 31.45 9.68 -2.01
CA GLU A 5 31.02 8.58 -2.90
C GLU A 5 29.51 8.51 -3.12
N SER A 6 28.71 8.87 -2.13
CA SER A 6 27.24 8.83 -2.25
C SER A 6 26.67 9.96 -3.14
N GLU A 7 27.29 11.14 -3.14
CA GLU A 7 26.90 12.25 -4.04
C GLU A 7 27.27 11.99 -5.49
N ASN A 8 28.34 11.22 -5.76
CA ASN A 8 28.77 10.93 -7.12
C ASN A 8 27.93 9.85 -7.81
N GLN A 9 27.31 8.94 -7.07
CA GLN A 9 26.40 7.93 -7.65
C GLN A 9 25.04 8.52 -8.06
N SER A 10 24.54 9.56 -7.38
CA SER A 10 23.28 10.23 -7.73
C SER A 10 23.37 11.09 -9.00
N LYS A 11 24.56 11.55 -9.35
CA LYS A 11 24.79 12.36 -10.57
C LYS A 11 24.92 11.55 -11.85
N LYS A 12 25.12 10.23 -11.80
CA LYS A 12 25.45 9.40 -12.97
C LYS A 12 24.26 8.77 -13.70
N ARG A 13 23.03 8.78 -13.16
CA ARG A 13 21.85 8.23 -13.85
C ARG A 13 20.77 9.27 -14.04
N LYS A 14 20.82 10.03 -15.14
CA LYS A 14 19.70 10.83 -15.64
C LYS A 14 18.58 9.93 -16.23
N ILE A 15 18.21 8.83 -15.56
CA ILE A 15 17.05 8.06 -15.97
C ILE A 15 15.82 8.82 -15.52
N LYS A 16 15.08 9.36 -16.49
CA LYS A 16 13.80 10.02 -16.25
C LYS A 16 12.73 8.96 -16.10
N TYR A 17 12.25 8.76 -14.89
CA TYR A 17 11.12 7.89 -14.60
C TYR A 17 9.91 8.73 -14.18
N ASP A 18 8.72 8.33 -14.61
CA ASP A 18 7.46 9.05 -14.35
C ASP A 18 6.68 8.43 -13.18
N ILE A 19 6.86 7.14 -12.93
CA ILE A 19 6.20 6.38 -11.87
C ILE A 19 7.26 5.68 -11.01
N VAL A 20 7.11 5.77 -9.71
CA VAL A 20 7.93 5.07 -8.71
C VAL A 20 7.00 4.14 -7.93
N VAL A 21 7.35 2.88 -7.80
CA VAL A 21 6.56 1.90 -7.04
C VAL A 21 7.29 1.62 -5.73
N MET A 22 6.62 1.92 -4.63
CA MET A 22 7.05 1.47 -3.31
C MET A 22 6.53 0.04 -3.10
N VAL A 23 7.44 -0.86 -2.75
CA VAL A 23 7.15 -2.25 -2.39
C VAL A 23 7.88 -2.53 -1.09
N GLN A 24 7.17 -3.03 -0.08
CA GLN A 24 7.80 -3.38 1.20
C GLN A 24 8.48 -4.75 1.10
N GLY A 25 9.66 -4.87 1.73
CA GLY A 25 10.47 -6.08 1.67
C GLY A 25 9.94 -7.27 2.47
N ASP A 26 8.97 -7.04 3.34
CA ASP A 26 8.27 -8.04 4.15
C ASP A 26 7.07 -8.69 3.45
N GLU A 27 6.82 -8.34 2.19
CA GLU A 27 5.72 -8.88 1.37
C GLU A 27 6.21 -9.86 0.28
N PRO A 28 6.69 -11.06 0.63
CA PRO A 28 7.34 -11.99 -0.32
C PRO A 28 6.41 -12.56 -1.39
N MET A 29 5.11 -12.43 -1.22
CA MET A 29 4.10 -12.93 -2.16
C MET A 29 3.75 -11.94 -3.28
N ILE A 30 4.35 -10.76 -3.29
CA ILE A 30 4.17 -9.79 -4.38
C ILE A 30 4.81 -10.33 -5.66
N ASN A 31 4.07 -10.21 -6.75
CA ASN A 31 4.51 -10.63 -8.06
C ASN A 31 4.36 -9.52 -9.11
N SER A 32 4.99 -9.70 -10.27
CA SER A 32 5.00 -8.72 -11.36
C SER A 32 3.60 -8.29 -11.83
N LYS A 33 2.62 -9.22 -11.81
CA LYS A 33 1.24 -8.92 -12.18
C LYS A 33 0.58 -7.95 -11.20
N MET A 34 0.81 -8.12 -9.91
CA MET A 34 0.28 -7.20 -8.88
C MET A 34 0.85 -5.80 -9.06
N ILE A 35 2.16 -5.69 -9.33
CA ILE A 35 2.81 -4.41 -9.59
C ILE A 35 2.24 -3.78 -10.86
N SER A 36 2.12 -4.55 -11.94
CA SER A 36 1.55 -4.06 -13.21
C SER A 36 0.11 -3.57 -13.04
N ASP A 37 -0.74 -4.32 -12.33
CA ASP A 37 -2.13 -3.94 -12.09
C ASP A 37 -2.22 -2.65 -11.25
N ALA A 38 -1.35 -2.47 -10.26
CA ALA A 38 -1.29 -1.28 -9.44
C ALA A 38 -0.90 -0.02 -10.24
N ILE A 39 -0.07 -0.15 -11.27
CA ILE A 39 0.40 0.95 -12.12
C ILE A 39 -0.67 1.39 -13.14
N GLN A 40 -1.51 0.47 -13.62
CA GLN A 40 -2.44 0.71 -14.73
C GLN A 40 -3.31 1.97 -14.59
N PRO A 41 -3.92 2.28 -13.43
CA PRO A 41 -4.71 3.51 -13.32
C PRO A 41 -3.90 4.78 -13.50
N LEU A 42 -2.63 4.79 -13.07
CA LEU A 42 -1.73 5.91 -13.28
C LEU A 42 -1.42 6.11 -14.77
N LEU A 43 -1.25 5.03 -15.54
CA LEU A 43 -1.00 5.13 -16.99
C LEU A 43 -2.23 5.66 -17.73
N LYS A 44 -3.43 5.20 -17.35
CA LYS A 44 -4.69 5.53 -18.02
C LYS A 44 -5.25 6.90 -17.66
N ASN A 45 -4.99 7.40 -16.44
CA ASN A 45 -5.59 8.65 -15.98
C ASN A 45 -4.55 9.55 -15.30
N LYS A 46 -4.19 10.63 -15.97
CA LYS A 46 -3.21 11.62 -15.48
C LYS A 46 -3.64 12.35 -14.19
N LYS A 47 -4.92 12.30 -13.81
CA LYS A 47 -5.43 12.92 -12.57
C LYS A 47 -5.14 12.06 -11.33
N ILE A 48 -4.85 10.76 -11.51
CA ILE A 48 -4.46 9.87 -10.40
C ILE A 48 -2.98 10.07 -10.12
N ASN A 49 -2.64 10.41 -8.89
CA ASN A 49 -1.27 10.68 -8.45
C ASN A 49 -0.64 9.51 -7.70
N ILE A 50 -1.47 8.68 -7.08
CA ILE A 50 -1.06 7.53 -6.28
C ILE A 50 -2.12 6.45 -6.36
N THR A 51 -1.67 5.21 -6.37
CA THR A 51 -2.52 4.03 -6.21
C THR A 51 -2.03 3.17 -5.06
N ASN A 52 -2.90 2.35 -4.50
CA ASN A 52 -2.54 1.35 -3.51
C ASN A 52 -3.31 0.06 -3.80
N LEU A 53 -2.61 -1.07 -3.81
CA LEU A 53 -3.26 -2.36 -3.93
C LEU A 53 -4.05 -2.70 -2.68
N ILE A 54 -5.20 -3.36 -2.89
CA ILE A 54 -6.03 -3.91 -1.81
C ILE A 54 -6.48 -5.32 -2.17
N CYS A 55 -6.62 -6.17 -1.16
CA CYS A 55 -7.20 -7.49 -1.33
C CYS A 55 -8.30 -7.77 -0.28
N PRO A 56 -9.23 -8.70 -0.56
CA PRO A 56 -10.27 -9.05 0.42
C PRO A 56 -9.68 -9.74 1.65
N ILE A 57 -10.30 -9.51 2.80
CA ILE A 57 -10.12 -10.30 4.02
C ILE A 57 -11.23 -11.34 4.04
N ASN A 58 -10.87 -12.62 4.11
CA ASN A 58 -11.82 -13.72 3.95
C ASN A 58 -12.20 -14.41 5.25
N ASN A 59 -11.52 -14.09 6.35
CA ASN A 59 -11.80 -14.71 7.65
C ASN A 59 -11.78 -13.67 8.77
N ARG A 60 -12.48 -14.00 9.87
CA ARG A 60 -12.65 -13.10 11.01
C ARG A 60 -11.34 -12.82 11.74
N LYS A 61 -10.47 -13.81 11.84
CA LYS A 61 -9.20 -13.71 12.55
C LYS A 61 -8.28 -12.65 11.90
N ASP A 62 -8.14 -12.70 10.56
CA ASP A 62 -7.36 -11.71 9.83
C ASP A 62 -8.02 -10.32 9.90
N PHE A 63 -9.35 -10.25 10.05
CA PHE A 63 -10.06 -8.97 10.19
C PHE A 63 -9.83 -8.32 11.56
N GLU A 64 -9.72 -9.11 12.61
CA GLU A 64 -9.46 -8.66 13.97
C GLU A 64 -7.96 -8.40 14.23
N ASP A 65 -7.07 -8.88 13.37
CA ASP A 65 -5.63 -8.70 13.51
C ASP A 65 -5.21 -7.26 13.17
N PRO A 66 -4.60 -6.49 14.09
CA PRO A 66 -4.14 -5.12 13.86
C PRO A 66 -2.98 -5.03 12.86
N ASN A 67 -2.27 -6.12 12.56
CA ASN A 67 -1.23 -6.15 11.53
C ASN A 67 -1.81 -6.03 10.13
N PHE A 68 -3.07 -6.44 9.91
CA PHE A 68 -3.77 -6.16 8.68
C PHE A 68 -4.40 -4.78 8.69
N ILE A 69 -3.87 -3.86 7.91
CA ILE A 69 -4.43 -2.52 7.75
C ILE A 69 -5.71 -2.62 6.92
N LYS A 70 -6.86 -2.39 7.57
CA LYS A 70 -8.16 -2.34 6.91
C LYS A 70 -8.31 -1.03 6.15
N VAL A 71 -9.04 -1.06 5.04
CA VAL A 71 -9.34 0.14 4.26
C VAL A 71 -10.79 0.15 3.80
N VAL A 72 -11.41 1.31 3.93
CA VAL A 72 -12.74 1.61 3.38
C VAL A 72 -12.61 2.62 2.25
N HIS A 73 -13.50 2.54 1.27
CA HIS A 73 -13.41 3.36 0.06
C HIS A 73 -14.78 3.84 -0.42
N ASP A 74 -14.79 4.87 -1.24
CA ASP A 74 -15.97 5.35 -1.94
C ASP A 74 -16.32 4.46 -3.15
N LYS A 75 -17.45 4.77 -3.82
CA LYS A 75 -17.90 4.05 -5.03
C LYS A 75 -16.92 4.16 -6.20
N SER A 76 -16.05 5.17 -6.20
CA SER A 76 -15.02 5.41 -7.22
C SER A 76 -13.66 4.82 -6.85
N TYR A 77 -13.61 3.95 -5.85
CA TYR A 77 -12.36 3.35 -5.35
C TYR A 77 -11.34 4.34 -4.81
N ASN A 78 -11.73 5.51 -4.32
CA ASN A 78 -10.84 6.34 -3.54
C ASN A 78 -10.92 5.91 -2.07
N ALA A 79 -9.79 5.76 -1.41
CA ALA A 79 -9.73 5.47 0.01
C ALA A 79 -10.43 6.59 0.81
N LEU A 80 -11.28 6.19 1.75
CA LEU A 80 -11.89 7.06 2.74
C LEU A 80 -11.08 7.07 4.03
N TYR A 81 -10.61 5.90 4.46
CA TYR A 81 -9.77 5.74 5.64
C TYR A 81 -9.01 4.42 5.63
N PHE A 82 -7.85 4.41 6.27
CA PHE A 82 -7.06 3.23 6.60
C PHE A 82 -6.97 3.10 8.11
N SER A 83 -7.11 1.89 8.65
CA SER A 83 -7.02 1.65 10.10
C SER A 83 -6.50 0.26 10.45
N ARG A 84 -5.78 0.20 11.56
CA ARG A 84 -5.46 -1.06 12.23
C ARG A 84 -6.65 -1.61 13.00
N SER A 85 -7.59 -0.74 13.42
CA SER A 85 -8.85 -1.13 14.03
C SER A 85 -9.79 -1.82 13.05
N ILE A 86 -10.83 -2.44 13.57
CA ILE A 86 -11.88 -3.10 12.79
C ILE A 86 -12.75 -2.03 12.11
N ILE A 87 -12.58 -1.85 10.81
CA ILE A 87 -13.42 -1.01 9.95
C ILE A 87 -13.80 -1.76 8.66
N PRO A 88 -15.02 -1.55 8.14
CA PRO A 88 -16.16 -0.91 8.80
C PRO A 88 -16.70 -1.78 9.94
N PHE A 89 -17.41 -1.16 10.89
CA PHE A 89 -18.20 -1.97 11.81
C PHE A 89 -19.22 -2.81 11.01
N THR A 90 -19.19 -4.11 11.22
CA THR A 90 -20.08 -5.02 10.47
C THR A 90 -20.87 -5.93 11.40
N LYS A 91 -22.19 -5.95 11.17
CA LYS A 91 -23.11 -6.96 11.72
C LYS A 91 -23.11 -8.24 10.87
N PHE A 92 -22.56 -8.19 9.67
CA PHE A 92 -22.62 -9.30 8.71
C PHE A 92 -21.48 -10.29 8.93
N LYS A 93 -21.82 -11.58 8.99
CA LYS A 93 -20.88 -12.67 9.22
C LYS A 93 -20.05 -13.07 7.97
N LYS A 94 -20.42 -12.60 6.78
CA LYS A 94 -19.74 -12.90 5.50
C LYS A 94 -19.20 -11.61 4.87
N GLY A 95 -17.89 -11.50 4.82
CA GLY A 95 -17.19 -10.30 4.37
C GLY A 95 -16.67 -10.43 2.95
N GLY A 96 -17.38 -9.87 1.98
CA GLY A 96 -16.80 -9.57 0.67
C GLY A 96 -16.40 -8.10 0.53
N TYR A 97 -16.84 -7.26 1.47
CA TYR A 97 -16.60 -5.81 1.47
C TYR A 97 -15.35 -5.38 2.25
N ILE A 98 -14.84 -6.26 3.12
CA ILE A 98 -13.69 -5.91 3.95
C ILE A 98 -12.43 -6.08 3.13
N LYS A 99 -11.65 -5.03 3.03
CA LYS A 99 -10.40 -4.99 2.28
C LYS A 99 -9.24 -4.67 3.21
N LYS A 100 -8.09 -5.24 2.91
CA LYS A 100 -6.83 -4.83 3.52
C LYS A 100 -5.90 -4.19 2.50
N GLN A 101 -5.04 -3.32 2.98
CA GLN A 101 -3.92 -2.79 2.23
C GLN A 101 -2.94 -3.91 1.85
N VAL A 102 -2.39 -3.81 0.66
CA VAL A 102 -1.21 -4.56 0.21
C VAL A 102 -0.15 -3.51 -0.14
N CYS A 103 1.05 -3.67 0.37
CA CYS A 103 2.09 -2.64 0.27
C CYS A 103 2.78 -2.60 -1.10
N VAL A 104 1.97 -2.46 -2.15
CA VAL A 104 2.37 -2.09 -3.51
C VAL A 104 1.73 -0.74 -3.82
N ILE A 105 2.53 0.31 -3.80
CA ILE A 105 2.05 1.70 -3.81
C ILE A 105 2.79 2.50 -4.89
N PRO A 106 2.27 2.52 -6.12
CA PRO A 106 2.78 3.37 -7.19
C PRO A 106 2.45 4.84 -6.99
N PHE A 107 3.46 5.68 -7.17
CA PHE A 107 3.36 7.14 -7.13
C PHE A 107 3.75 7.74 -8.48
N ARG A 108 3.07 8.82 -8.90
CA ARG A 108 3.70 9.74 -9.85
C ARG A 108 4.91 10.40 -9.21
N ARG A 109 6.02 10.47 -9.94
CA ARG A 109 7.27 11.07 -9.44
C ARG A 109 7.07 12.44 -8.81
N ASN A 110 6.35 13.32 -9.47
CA ASN A 110 6.13 14.69 -8.96
C ASN A 110 5.29 14.68 -7.66
N PHE A 111 4.34 13.77 -7.54
CA PHE A 111 3.55 13.62 -6.33
C PHE A 111 4.38 12.99 -5.20
N LEU A 112 5.25 12.03 -5.48
CA LEU A 112 6.16 11.45 -4.49
C LEU A 112 7.10 12.54 -3.93
N ILE A 113 7.64 13.41 -4.77
CA ILE A 113 8.46 14.55 -4.32
C ILE A 113 7.65 15.49 -3.41
N LYS A 114 6.37 15.74 -3.73
CA LYS A 114 5.45 16.50 -2.89
C LYS A 114 5.20 15.80 -1.56
N TYR A 115 4.90 14.50 -1.60
CA TYR A 115 4.66 13.67 -0.42
C TYR A 115 5.85 13.68 0.55
N ASN A 116 7.08 13.54 0.04
CA ASN A 116 8.28 13.56 0.87
C ASN A 116 8.51 14.91 1.60
N LYS A 117 7.91 15.99 1.11
CA LYS A 117 7.95 17.31 1.76
C LYS A 117 6.80 17.51 2.78
N MET A 118 5.80 16.64 2.81
CA MET A 118 4.72 16.70 3.79
C MET A 118 5.24 16.27 5.16
N LYS A 119 4.90 17.04 6.19
CA LYS A 119 5.18 16.63 7.57
C LYS A 119 4.29 15.44 7.95
N PRO A 120 4.80 14.50 8.75
CA PRO A 120 3.98 13.42 9.30
C PRO A 120 2.72 13.95 9.97
N SER A 121 1.58 13.42 9.58
CA SER A 121 0.27 13.89 10.03
C SER A 121 -0.15 13.25 11.37
N LYS A 122 -1.23 13.75 11.97
CA LYS A 122 -1.69 13.29 13.28
C LYS A 122 -2.20 11.84 13.22
N LEU A 123 -3.08 11.54 12.26
CA LEU A 123 -3.64 10.19 12.11
C LEU A 123 -2.58 9.18 11.67
N GLU A 124 -1.67 9.58 10.78
CA GLU A 124 -0.53 8.75 10.41
C GLU A 124 0.27 8.29 11.64
N LYS A 125 0.57 9.21 12.58
CA LYS A 125 1.32 8.87 13.79
C LYS A 125 0.53 7.97 14.74
N ILE A 126 -0.79 8.17 14.84
CA ILE A 126 -1.67 7.38 15.71
C ILE A 126 -1.82 5.95 15.18
N GLU A 127 -2.11 5.80 13.91
CA GLU A 127 -2.36 4.51 13.27
C GLU A 127 -1.07 3.82 12.79
N SER A 128 0.05 4.57 12.68
CA SER A 128 1.29 4.14 12.01
C SER A 128 1.04 3.69 10.57
N ILE A 129 0.33 4.53 9.79
CA ILE A 129 -0.07 4.26 8.40
C ILE A 129 0.23 5.48 7.53
N ASP A 130 1.22 5.37 6.66
CA ASP A 130 1.71 6.45 5.78
C ASP A 130 0.63 7.07 4.88
N MET A 131 -0.32 6.25 4.43
CA MET A 131 -1.38 6.70 3.52
C MET A 131 -2.29 7.75 4.16
N LEU A 132 -2.40 7.77 5.48
CA LEU A 132 -3.19 8.77 6.20
C LEU A 132 -2.63 10.18 6.04
N ARG A 133 -1.30 10.35 5.92
CA ARG A 133 -0.70 11.65 5.60
C ARG A 133 -1.28 12.24 4.31
N ILE A 134 -1.49 11.39 3.31
CA ILE A 134 -2.02 11.80 2.02
C ILE A 134 -3.48 12.24 2.15
N LEU A 135 -4.29 11.45 2.87
CA LEU A 135 -5.71 11.74 3.10
C LEU A 135 -5.91 13.00 3.93
N GLU A 136 -5.15 13.17 5.03
CA GLU A 136 -5.23 14.36 5.89
C GLU A 136 -4.81 15.64 5.16
N ASN A 137 -3.95 15.55 4.14
CA ASN A 137 -3.60 16.68 3.26
C ASN A 137 -4.58 16.87 2.09
N GLY A 138 -5.77 16.27 2.12
CA GLY A 138 -6.83 16.46 1.12
C GLY A 138 -6.57 15.79 -0.22
N HIS A 139 -5.61 14.85 -0.29
CA HIS A 139 -5.32 14.10 -1.51
C HIS A 139 -6.02 12.73 -1.51
N LYS A 140 -6.32 12.24 -2.71
CA LYS A 140 -6.96 10.94 -2.89
C LYS A 140 -5.92 9.85 -3.10
N VAL A 141 -6.14 8.69 -2.49
CA VAL A 141 -5.43 7.44 -2.77
C VAL A 141 -6.39 6.53 -3.53
N PHE A 142 -6.07 6.24 -4.79
CA PHE A 142 -6.90 5.37 -5.63
C PHE A 142 -6.59 3.90 -5.34
N LEU A 143 -7.60 3.08 -5.07
CA LEU A 143 -7.44 1.69 -4.69
C LEU A 143 -7.59 0.75 -5.87
N VAL A 144 -6.71 -0.23 -5.97
CA VAL A 144 -6.71 -1.25 -7.02
C VAL A 144 -6.93 -2.62 -6.38
N ASN A 145 -8.01 -3.30 -6.77
CA ASN A 145 -8.30 -4.63 -6.25
C ASN A 145 -7.36 -5.68 -6.85
N THR A 146 -6.79 -6.52 -6.00
CA THR A 146 -6.20 -7.79 -6.42
C THR A 146 -6.98 -8.96 -5.82
N LYS A 147 -7.14 -10.04 -6.58
CA LYS A 147 -7.66 -11.32 -6.08
C LYS A 147 -6.56 -12.21 -5.52
N ARG A 148 -5.29 -11.81 -5.70
CA ARG A 148 -4.14 -12.58 -5.25
C ARG A 148 -3.97 -12.42 -3.75
N PHE A 149 -3.66 -13.52 -3.09
CA PHE A 149 -3.34 -13.51 -1.68
C PHE A 149 -1.99 -12.80 -1.50
N ALA A 150 -1.94 -11.87 -0.54
CA ALA A 150 -0.72 -11.21 -0.09
C ALA A 150 -0.69 -11.29 1.44
N HIS A 151 0.47 -11.58 1.99
CA HIS A 151 0.67 -11.71 3.44
C HIS A 151 2.07 -11.25 3.80
N ALA A 152 2.14 -10.20 4.61
CA ALA A 152 3.39 -9.71 5.16
C ALA A 152 3.95 -10.72 6.18
N VAL A 153 5.26 -10.77 6.30
CA VAL A 153 5.96 -11.64 7.26
C VAL A 153 6.49 -10.77 8.40
N ASP A 154 5.63 -10.54 9.40
CA ASP A 154 5.98 -9.80 10.62
C ASP A 154 6.46 -10.73 11.74
N THR A 155 6.03 -11.99 11.71
CA THR A 155 6.30 -12.98 12.76
C THR A 155 6.75 -14.32 12.16
N LYS A 156 7.37 -15.20 13.01
CA LYS A 156 7.69 -16.59 12.61
C LYS A 156 6.48 -17.37 12.15
N LYS A 157 5.29 -17.06 12.69
CA LYS A 157 4.03 -17.69 12.29
C LYS A 157 3.61 -17.28 10.89
N ASP A 158 3.82 -16.01 10.52
CA ASP A 158 3.57 -15.52 9.18
C ASP A 158 4.50 -16.19 8.17
N LEU A 159 5.78 -16.32 8.52
CA LEU A 159 6.75 -17.03 7.70
C LEU A 159 6.27 -18.45 7.36
N HIS A 160 5.88 -19.24 8.34
CA HIS A 160 5.36 -20.60 8.11
C HIS A 160 4.10 -20.61 7.22
N LYS A 161 3.21 -19.63 7.39
CA LYS A 161 2.00 -19.50 6.57
C LYS A 161 2.35 -19.19 5.12
N VAL A 162 3.28 -18.27 4.90
CA VAL A 162 3.75 -17.89 3.55
C VAL A 162 4.50 -19.05 2.88
N GLU A 163 5.43 -19.72 3.58
CA GLU A 163 6.13 -20.90 3.06
C GLU A 163 5.17 -21.99 2.59
N LYS A 164 4.13 -22.29 3.39
CA LYS A 164 3.10 -23.27 3.01
C LYS A 164 2.36 -22.85 1.74
N TYR A 165 2.13 -21.56 1.56
CA TYR A 165 1.42 -21.02 0.40
C TYR A 165 2.27 -21.02 -0.86
N MET A 166 3.60 -20.81 -0.73
CA MET A 166 4.53 -20.78 -1.86
C MET A 166 4.94 -22.16 -2.36
N ARG A 167 4.74 -23.22 -1.54
CA ARG A 167 5.04 -24.61 -1.91
C ARG A 167 3.90 -25.31 -2.69
N ASN A 168 2.69 -24.70 -2.70
CA ASN A 168 1.50 -25.19 -3.42
C ASN A 168 1.28 -24.38 -4.70
#